data_dbc8bdb94703dbe839a50d958d08156c
#
_entry.id   dbc8bdb94703dbe839a50d958d08156c
#
_cell.length_a   1.000
_cell.length_b   1.000
_cell.length_c   1.000
_cell.angle_alpha   90.00
_cell.angle_beta   90.00
_cell.angle_gamma   90.00
#
_symmetry.space_group_name_H-M   'P 1'
#
loop_
_entity.id
_entity.type
_entity.pdbx_description
1 polymer ?
#
loop_
_entity_poly.entity_id
_entity_poly.type
_entity_poly.pdbx_seq_one_letter_code
_entity_poly.pdbx_strand_id
1 'polypeptide(L)'
;IVGTWPIRTEKIGRSVEIGTNALASSIVIVCRVKKDSLNMITRREYLNILRKELPSALKKLQQGNIAPVDLAQAAIGPGMSVFSRYSKVLEADGTPMTVRTALQIINQELDAYLTTLEGEMDTDSRFCVAWYEQFGMNEAPFGEADVLARAKNTSVGRLEEKGVVYSAKGKVRLLKREELDAKWSPVSSSSRDMIWMCTQQLVKTLENEGEIKTAELVHKMRGDVVENAKALAYRLYTIAERKGWTEEAYAYNALVVSWPDIQKKSSELAARSYEQQSLF
;
A
#
# COMPACT_ATOMS: atom_id res chain seq x y z
N ILE A 1 23.00 4.13 -12.23
CA ILE A 1 22.00 4.64 -11.27
C ILE A 1 22.32 4.04 -9.91
N VAL A 2 22.32 4.84 -8.85
CA VAL A 2 22.55 4.37 -7.46
C VAL A 2 21.25 4.41 -6.66
N GLY A 3 20.36 5.31 -7.00
CA GLY A 3 19.07 5.46 -6.36
C GLY A 3 18.22 6.51 -7.05
N THR A 4 16.97 6.54 -6.68
CA THR A 4 16.01 7.60 -7.03
C THR A 4 15.40 8.11 -5.74
N TRP A 5 15.09 9.40 -5.71
CA TRP A 5 14.41 10.00 -4.57
C TRP A 5 13.33 10.97 -5.06
N PRO A 6 12.07 10.77 -4.69
CA PRO A 6 11.03 11.73 -5.00
C PRO A 6 11.17 12.97 -4.11
N ILE A 7 11.14 14.14 -4.73
CA ILE A 7 11.14 15.44 -4.05
C ILE A 7 9.82 16.13 -4.37
N ARG A 8 9.04 16.44 -3.36
CA ARG A 8 7.87 17.30 -3.53
C ARG A 8 8.33 18.72 -3.84
N THR A 9 8.08 19.16 -5.05
CA THR A 9 8.45 20.49 -5.53
C THR A 9 7.33 21.51 -5.41
N GLU A 10 6.10 21.07 -5.11
CA GLU A 10 4.93 21.94 -5.03
C GLU A 10 4.33 21.95 -3.63
N LYS A 11 3.93 23.17 -3.17
CA LYS A 11 3.13 23.32 -1.95
C LYS A 11 1.78 22.62 -2.13
N ILE A 12 1.37 21.85 -1.11
CA ILE A 12 0.00 21.37 -0.98
C ILE A 12 -0.93 22.58 -1.09
N GLY A 13 -1.71 22.70 -2.16
CA GLY A 13 -2.63 23.84 -2.36
C GLY A 13 -2.89 24.24 -3.80
N ARG A 14 -2.16 23.72 -4.78
CA ARG A 14 -2.66 23.74 -6.16
C ARG A 14 -3.56 22.53 -6.34
N SER A 15 -4.79 22.80 -6.74
CA SER A 15 -5.70 21.76 -7.21
C SER A 15 -5.01 20.99 -8.35
N VAL A 16 -4.37 19.88 -7.99
CA VAL A 16 -4.11 18.83 -8.96
C VAL A 16 -5.50 18.50 -9.47
N GLU A 17 -5.74 18.68 -10.75
CA GLU A 17 -7.05 18.44 -11.36
C GLU A 17 -7.54 17.07 -10.89
N ILE A 18 -8.66 17.08 -10.19
CA ILE A 18 -9.34 15.89 -9.72
C ILE A 18 -9.55 15.00 -10.96
N GLY A 19 -8.89 13.85 -10.99
CA GLY A 19 -9.00 12.88 -12.09
C GLY A 19 -7.76 12.67 -12.95
N THR A 20 -6.61 13.26 -12.63
CA THR A 20 -5.35 12.95 -13.32
C THR A 20 -4.40 12.19 -12.40
N ASN A 21 -3.85 11.06 -12.88
CA ASN A 21 -2.73 10.33 -12.25
C ASN A 21 -1.40 11.08 -12.43
N ALA A 22 -1.38 12.37 -12.06
CA ALA A 22 -0.16 13.15 -12.10
C ALA A 22 0.77 12.73 -10.95
N LEU A 23 2.06 12.58 -11.23
CA LEU A 23 3.06 12.33 -10.20
C LEU A 23 3.01 13.45 -9.15
N ALA A 24 2.97 13.08 -7.86
CA ALA A 24 2.93 14.04 -6.76
C ALA A 24 4.30 14.69 -6.50
N SER A 25 5.37 14.19 -7.14
CA SER A 25 6.74 14.64 -6.90
C SER A 25 7.60 14.59 -8.16
N SER A 26 8.68 15.37 -8.16
CA SER A 26 9.77 15.21 -9.12
C SER A 26 10.71 14.12 -8.64
N ILE A 27 11.19 13.28 -9.55
CA ILE A 27 12.13 12.20 -9.23
C ILE A 27 13.56 12.65 -9.48
N VAL A 28 14.37 12.71 -8.44
CA VAL A 28 15.81 12.93 -8.54
C VAL A 28 16.50 11.59 -8.75
N ILE A 29 17.27 11.49 -9.82
CA ILE A 29 18.06 10.30 -10.13
C ILE A 29 19.49 10.54 -9.64
N VAL A 30 19.94 9.69 -8.73
CA VAL A 30 21.32 9.72 -8.24
C VAL A 30 22.15 8.74 -9.07
N CYS A 31 23.20 9.25 -9.71
CA CYS A 31 24.12 8.46 -10.52
C CYS A 31 25.55 8.51 -9.95
N ARG A 32 26.28 7.41 -10.11
CA ARG A 32 27.73 7.37 -9.91
C ARG A 32 28.40 6.93 -11.20
N VAL A 33 29.60 7.44 -11.44
CA VAL A 33 30.43 6.95 -12.53
C VAL A 33 30.67 5.46 -12.33
N LYS A 34 30.35 4.66 -13.33
CA LYS A 34 30.59 3.21 -13.30
C LYS A 34 32.08 2.95 -13.42
N LYS A 35 32.66 2.26 -12.45
CA LYS A 35 33.98 1.66 -12.62
C LYS A 35 33.80 0.48 -13.57
N ASP A 36 34.75 0.27 -14.48
CA ASP A 36 34.69 -0.80 -15.46
C ASP A 36 34.42 -2.14 -14.77
N SER A 37 33.22 -2.65 -14.96
CA SER A 37 32.83 -3.97 -14.47
C SER A 37 32.83 -4.92 -15.68
N LEU A 38 33.73 -5.88 -15.65
CA LEU A 38 33.81 -6.93 -16.66
C LEU A 38 32.78 -8.04 -16.42
N ASN A 39 32.10 -8.04 -15.29
CA ASN A 39 31.19 -9.12 -14.92
C ASN A 39 29.88 -9.02 -15.68
N MET A 40 29.54 -10.10 -16.37
CA MET A 40 28.22 -10.35 -16.95
C MET A 40 27.48 -11.33 -16.07
N ILE A 41 26.16 -11.18 -15.99
CA ILE A 41 25.28 -12.11 -15.28
C ILE A 41 24.10 -12.52 -16.15
N THR A 42 23.50 -13.65 -15.82
CA THR A 42 22.28 -14.13 -16.43
C THR A 42 21.04 -13.43 -15.86
N ARG A 43 19.92 -13.45 -16.60
CA ARG A 43 18.61 -13.02 -16.12
C ARG A 43 18.23 -13.66 -14.79
N ARG A 44 18.54 -14.94 -14.61
CA ARG A 44 18.25 -15.69 -13.38
C ARG A 44 19.01 -15.11 -12.18
N GLU A 45 20.29 -14.83 -12.34
CA GLU A 45 21.12 -14.22 -11.29
C GLU A 45 20.65 -12.80 -10.97
N TYR A 46 20.32 -12.01 -12.00
CA TYR A 46 19.76 -10.68 -11.83
C TYR A 46 18.47 -10.71 -10.99
N LEU A 47 17.52 -11.60 -11.33
CA LEU A 47 16.29 -11.78 -10.57
C LEU A 47 16.56 -12.19 -9.12
N ASN A 48 17.48 -13.10 -8.87
CA ASN A 48 17.81 -13.54 -7.51
C ASN A 48 18.36 -12.40 -6.65
N ILE A 49 19.24 -11.57 -7.23
CA ILE A 49 19.81 -10.40 -6.54
C ILE A 49 18.72 -9.35 -6.31
N LEU A 50 17.90 -9.08 -7.33
CA LEU A 50 16.80 -8.12 -7.24
C LEU A 50 15.81 -8.50 -6.12
N ARG A 51 15.38 -9.75 -6.07
CA ARG A 51 14.48 -10.29 -5.03
C ARG A 51 15.06 -10.23 -3.63
N LYS A 52 16.38 -10.26 -3.50
CA LYS A 52 17.06 -10.12 -2.21
C LYS A 52 17.16 -8.67 -1.75
N GLU A 53 17.43 -7.73 -2.67
CA GLU A 53 17.75 -6.35 -2.32
C GLU A 53 16.55 -5.40 -2.40
N LEU A 54 15.67 -5.57 -3.38
CA LEU A 54 14.55 -4.68 -3.64
C LEU A 54 13.57 -4.56 -2.45
N PRO A 55 13.18 -5.65 -1.74
CA PRO A 55 12.25 -5.55 -0.62
C PRO A 55 12.71 -4.59 0.48
N SER A 56 13.99 -4.62 0.84
CA SER A 56 14.53 -3.72 1.87
C SER A 56 14.53 -2.26 1.44
N ALA A 57 14.75 -1.99 0.16
CA ALA A 57 14.67 -0.65 -0.40
C ALA A 57 13.23 -0.15 -0.45
N LEU A 58 12.28 -0.99 -0.86
CA LEU A 58 10.84 -0.66 -0.89
C LEU A 58 10.32 -0.36 0.51
N LYS A 59 10.70 -1.17 1.50
CA LYS A 59 10.35 -0.92 2.91
C LYS A 59 10.84 0.47 3.38
N LYS A 60 12.07 0.85 3.03
CA LYS A 60 12.60 2.18 3.36
C LYS A 60 11.82 3.31 2.66
N LEU A 61 11.43 3.11 1.40
CA LEU A 61 10.60 4.08 0.67
C LEU A 61 9.24 4.26 1.34
N GLN A 62 8.58 3.17 1.75
CA GLN A 62 7.32 3.22 2.48
C GLN A 62 7.46 3.86 3.86
N GLN A 63 8.54 3.56 4.60
CA GLN A 63 8.86 4.22 5.87
C GLN A 63 9.11 5.71 5.69
N GLY A 64 9.71 6.12 4.57
CA GLY A 64 9.88 7.52 4.17
C GLY A 64 8.61 8.20 3.68
N ASN A 65 7.45 7.55 3.78
CA ASN A 65 6.14 8.07 3.38
C ASN A 65 6.09 8.55 1.92
N ILE A 66 6.75 7.81 1.02
CA ILE A 66 6.62 8.05 -0.42
C ILE A 66 5.16 7.87 -0.82
N ALA A 67 4.61 8.83 -1.56
CA ALA A 67 3.23 8.72 -2.05
C ALA A 67 3.05 7.44 -2.88
N PRO A 68 1.94 6.68 -2.73
CA PRO A 68 1.70 5.48 -3.51
C PRO A 68 1.81 5.70 -5.03
N VAL A 69 1.35 6.84 -5.54
CA VAL A 69 1.47 7.24 -6.95
C VAL A 69 2.93 7.33 -7.42
N ASP A 70 3.86 7.67 -6.53
CA ASP A 70 5.28 7.81 -6.83
C ASP A 70 6.08 6.53 -6.55
N LEU A 71 5.50 5.53 -5.86
CA LEU A 71 6.23 4.35 -5.39
C LEU A 71 6.83 3.55 -6.56
N ALA A 72 6.09 3.36 -7.64
CA ALA A 72 6.57 2.63 -8.82
C ALA A 72 7.80 3.33 -9.45
N GLN A 73 7.76 4.65 -9.55
CA GLN A 73 8.88 5.44 -10.07
C GLN A 73 10.07 5.44 -9.10
N ALA A 74 9.82 5.54 -7.80
CA ALA A 74 10.87 5.48 -6.78
C ALA A 74 11.55 4.10 -6.73
N ALA A 75 10.82 3.01 -6.97
CA ALA A 75 11.33 1.64 -7.03
C ALA A 75 12.31 1.40 -8.19
N ILE A 76 12.20 2.18 -9.27
CA ILE A 76 13.11 2.09 -10.42
C ILE A 76 14.58 2.28 -9.99
N GLY A 77 14.86 3.23 -9.09
CA GLY A 77 16.22 3.51 -8.66
C GLY A 77 16.94 2.33 -8.04
N PRO A 78 16.42 1.74 -6.97
CA PRO A 78 16.99 0.53 -6.36
C PRO A 78 17.10 -0.63 -7.35
N GLY A 79 16.05 -0.87 -8.16
CA GLY A 79 16.06 -1.94 -9.16
C GLY A 79 17.11 -1.73 -10.24
N MET A 80 17.21 -0.54 -10.80
CA MET A 80 18.23 -0.18 -11.80
C MET A 80 19.63 -0.11 -11.20
N SER A 81 19.76 0.16 -9.91
CA SER A 81 21.03 0.05 -9.19
C SER A 81 21.61 -1.35 -9.27
N VAL A 82 20.79 -2.39 -9.16
CA VAL A 82 21.21 -3.80 -9.35
C VAL A 82 21.58 -4.04 -10.81
N PHE A 83 20.70 -3.66 -11.75
CA PHE A 83 20.92 -3.86 -13.19
C PHE A 83 22.22 -3.23 -13.70
N SER A 84 22.49 -1.98 -13.28
CA SER A 84 23.63 -1.21 -13.76
C SER A 84 24.98 -1.56 -13.14
N ARG A 85 25.04 -2.48 -12.16
CA ARG A 85 26.32 -2.98 -11.60
C ARG A 85 27.11 -3.81 -12.59
N TYR A 86 26.44 -4.46 -13.51
CA TYR A 86 27.02 -5.42 -14.43
C TYR A 86 27.25 -4.81 -15.80
N SER A 87 28.20 -5.32 -16.54
CA SER A 87 28.47 -4.89 -17.91
C SER A 87 27.29 -5.24 -18.82
N LYS A 88 26.74 -6.44 -18.65
CA LYS A 88 25.56 -6.95 -19.36
C LYS A 88 24.78 -7.92 -18.45
N VAL A 89 23.47 -7.91 -18.57
CA VAL A 89 22.59 -8.98 -18.11
C VAL A 89 22.14 -9.74 -19.33
N LEU A 90 22.33 -11.05 -19.38
CA LEU A 90 22.05 -11.89 -20.55
C LEU A 90 20.70 -12.59 -20.39
N GLU A 91 19.88 -12.53 -21.44
CA GLU A 91 18.65 -13.31 -21.55
C GLU A 91 18.98 -14.81 -21.79
N ALA A 92 17.96 -15.67 -21.78
CA ALA A 92 18.13 -17.10 -21.94
C ALA A 92 18.76 -17.51 -23.31
N ASP A 93 18.57 -16.68 -24.32
CA ASP A 93 19.14 -16.84 -25.66
C ASP A 93 20.56 -16.25 -25.82
N GLY A 94 21.13 -15.72 -24.73
CA GLY A 94 22.43 -15.07 -24.71
C GLY A 94 22.46 -13.63 -25.20
N THR A 95 21.31 -13.04 -25.59
CA THR A 95 21.23 -11.63 -25.97
C THR A 95 21.26 -10.71 -24.74
N PRO A 96 21.80 -9.50 -24.86
CA PRO A 96 21.76 -8.53 -23.75
C PRO A 96 20.33 -8.09 -23.44
N MET A 97 19.95 -8.15 -22.15
CA MET A 97 18.68 -7.62 -21.65
C MET A 97 18.59 -6.13 -21.90
N THR A 98 17.44 -5.69 -22.41
CA THR A 98 17.16 -4.25 -22.61
C THR A 98 16.80 -3.55 -21.29
N VAL A 99 17.01 -2.24 -21.24
CA VAL A 99 16.54 -1.41 -20.11
C VAL A 99 15.02 -1.52 -19.93
N ARG A 100 14.26 -1.59 -21.03
CA ARG A 100 12.80 -1.77 -20.98
C ARG A 100 12.44 -3.08 -20.26
N THR A 101 13.08 -4.17 -20.59
CA THR A 101 12.86 -5.48 -19.94
C THR A 101 13.22 -5.41 -18.45
N ALA A 102 14.33 -4.77 -18.09
CA ALA A 102 14.73 -4.58 -16.71
C ALA A 102 13.67 -3.77 -15.91
N LEU A 103 13.13 -2.70 -16.49
CA LEU A 103 12.06 -1.89 -15.87
C LEU A 103 10.77 -2.70 -15.68
N GLN A 104 10.39 -3.52 -16.65
CA GLN A 104 9.24 -4.42 -16.52
C GLN A 104 9.41 -5.42 -15.38
N ILE A 105 10.60 -6.01 -15.26
CA ILE A 105 10.94 -6.93 -14.17
C ILE A 105 10.86 -6.22 -12.81
N ILE A 106 11.41 -5.01 -12.69
CA ILE A 106 11.35 -4.24 -11.45
C ILE A 106 9.90 -3.99 -11.02
N ASN A 107 9.02 -3.62 -11.95
CA ASN A 107 7.60 -3.40 -11.66
C ASN A 107 6.89 -4.72 -11.26
N GLN A 108 7.23 -5.85 -11.90
CA GLN A 108 6.70 -7.15 -11.49
C GLN A 108 7.15 -7.55 -10.08
N GLU A 109 8.41 -7.32 -9.72
CA GLU A 109 8.92 -7.62 -8.38
C GLU A 109 8.36 -6.65 -7.32
N LEU A 110 8.05 -5.40 -7.69
CA LEU A 110 7.31 -4.47 -6.83
C LEU A 110 5.89 -4.99 -6.53
N ASP A 111 5.15 -5.42 -7.54
CA ASP A 111 3.80 -5.98 -7.36
C ASP A 111 3.85 -7.27 -6.52
N ALA A 112 4.82 -8.14 -6.76
CA ALA A 112 5.05 -9.34 -5.96
C ALA A 112 5.35 -8.98 -4.48
N TYR A 113 6.19 -7.98 -4.23
CA TYR A 113 6.47 -7.50 -2.87
C TYR A 113 5.22 -7.00 -2.16
N LEU A 114 4.41 -6.16 -2.81
CA LEU A 114 3.17 -5.66 -2.23
C LEU A 114 2.17 -6.79 -1.95
N THR A 115 2.16 -7.83 -2.78
CA THR A 115 1.34 -9.04 -2.57
C THR A 115 1.82 -9.86 -1.36
N THR A 116 3.13 -9.93 -1.10
CA THR A 116 3.64 -10.65 0.09
C THR A 116 3.17 -10.04 1.40
N LEU A 117 2.93 -8.73 1.45
CA LEU A 117 2.40 -8.04 2.64
C LEU A 117 1.01 -8.56 3.03
N GLU A 118 0.23 -9.11 2.08
CA GLU A 118 -1.06 -9.72 2.36
C GLU A 118 -0.93 -10.97 3.26
N GLY A 119 0.20 -11.70 3.18
CA GLY A 119 0.46 -12.89 3.99
C GLY A 119 0.58 -12.60 5.49
N GLU A 120 0.94 -11.38 5.86
CA GLU A 120 1.08 -10.93 7.25
C GLU A 120 -0.24 -10.41 7.85
N MET A 121 -1.31 -10.30 7.05
CA MET A 121 -2.61 -9.81 7.48
C MET A 121 -3.48 -10.92 8.06
N ASP A 122 -4.48 -10.52 8.84
CA ASP A 122 -5.53 -11.42 9.32
C ASP A 122 -6.33 -12.05 8.16
N THR A 123 -6.97 -13.20 8.43
CA THR A 123 -7.68 -13.99 7.41
C THR A 123 -8.83 -13.24 6.76
N ASP A 124 -9.53 -12.41 7.53
CA ASP A 124 -10.68 -11.65 7.07
C ASP A 124 -10.24 -10.51 6.14
N SER A 125 -9.14 -9.80 6.49
CA SER A 125 -8.53 -8.80 5.61
C SER A 125 -8.00 -9.39 4.31
N ARG A 126 -7.40 -10.59 4.34
CA ARG A 126 -6.95 -11.30 3.12
C ARG A 126 -8.13 -11.65 2.19
N PHE A 127 -9.28 -11.99 2.75
CA PHE A 127 -10.50 -12.15 1.94
C PHE A 127 -10.89 -10.83 1.27
N CYS A 128 -10.97 -9.74 2.05
CA CYS A 128 -11.40 -8.45 1.54
C CYS A 128 -10.48 -7.92 0.42
N VAL A 129 -9.16 -8.08 0.56
CA VAL A 129 -8.19 -7.70 -0.49
C VAL A 129 -8.39 -8.53 -1.75
N ALA A 130 -8.52 -9.85 -1.63
CA ALA A 130 -8.71 -10.73 -2.78
C ALA A 130 -10.06 -10.49 -3.47
N TRP A 131 -11.13 -10.21 -2.70
CA TRP A 131 -12.42 -9.81 -3.24
C TRP A 131 -12.32 -8.49 -3.99
N TYR A 132 -11.70 -7.48 -3.36
CA TYR A 132 -11.50 -6.16 -3.94
C TYR A 132 -10.73 -6.22 -5.27
N GLU A 133 -9.68 -7.05 -5.33
CA GLU A 133 -8.91 -7.24 -6.57
C GLU A 133 -9.73 -7.85 -7.70
N GLN A 134 -10.69 -8.76 -7.39
CA GLN A 134 -11.53 -9.42 -8.39
C GLN A 134 -12.75 -8.59 -8.78
N PHE A 135 -13.49 -8.09 -7.80
CA PHE A 135 -14.83 -7.52 -7.97
C PHE A 135 -14.94 -6.04 -7.56
N GLY A 136 -13.94 -5.48 -6.90
CA GLY A 136 -14.02 -4.14 -6.30
C GLY A 136 -15.07 -4.08 -5.21
N MET A 137 -15.86 -3.02 -5.24
CA MET A 137 -17.02 -2.83 -4.36
C MET A 137 -18.33 -3.35 -4.97
N ASN A 138 -18.26 -4.07 -6.10
CA ASN A 138 -19.43 -4.59 -6.79
C ASN A 138 -19.93 -5.90 -6.17
N GLU A 139 -21.20 -6.21 -6.45
CA GLU A 139 -21.82 -7.47 -6.07
C GLU A 139 -21.32 -8.61 -6.96
N ALA A 140 -21.11 -9.78 -6.35
CA ALA A 140 -20.90 -11.03 -7.07
C ALA A 140 -21.68 -12.19 -6.42
N PRO A 141 -21.82 -13.36 -7.08
CA PRO A 141 -22.55 -14.48 -6.54
C PRO A 141 -22.02 -14.96 -5.18
N PHE A 142 -22.92 -15.39 -4.28
CA PHE A 142 -22.55 -15.94 -2.97
C PHE A 142 -21.57 -17.12 -3.08
N GLY A 143 -21.71 -17.97 -4.10
CA GLY A 143 -20.80 -19.09 -4.33
C GLY A 143 -19.34 -18.66 -4.52
N GLU A 144 -19.09 -17.56 -5.22
CA GLU A 144 -17.74 -16.99 -5.39
C GLU A 144 -17.19 -16.53 -4.03
N ALA A 145 -18.02 -15.84 -3.24
CA ALA A 145 -17.64 -15.38 -1.91
C ALA A 145 -17.35 -16.55 -0.96
N ASP A 146 -18.15 -17.59 -0.98
CA ASP A 146 -17.97 -18.77 -0.12
C ASP A 146 -16.69 -19.55 -0.47
N VAL A 147 -16.41 -19.75 -1.76
CA VAL A 147 -15.16 -20.39 -2.22
C VAL A 147 -13.94 -19.56 -1.81
N LEU A 148 -13.99 -18.25 -2.03
CA LEU A 148 -12.88 -17.35 -1.66
C LEU A 148 -12.68 -17.30 -0.14
N ALA A 149 -13.76 -17.22 0.64
CA ALA A 149 -13.71 -17.17 2.10
C ALA A 149 -13.06 -18.43 2.67
N ARG A 150 -13.44 -19.62 2.20
CA ARG A 150 -12.80 -20.88 2.59
C ARG A 150 -11.32 -20.91 2.22
N ALA A 151 -10.95 -20.45 1.04
CA ALA A 151 -9.55 -20.36 0.61
C ALA A 151 -8.70 -19.42 1.48
N LYS A 152 -9.34 -18.44 2.15
CA LYS A 152 -8.67 -17.51 3.09
C LYS A 152 -8.88 -17.89 4.56
N ASN A 153 -9.43 -19.07 4.86
CA ASN A 153 -9.73 -19.55 6.22
C ASN A 153 -10.68 -18.63 7.00
N THR A 154 -11.73 -18.16 6.35
CA THR A 154 -12.83 -17.38 6.95
C THR A 154 -14.17 -17.84 6.39
N SER A 155 -15.27 -17.14 6.70
CA SER A 155 -16.60 -17.40 6.17
C SER A 155 -17.35 -16.09 5.91
N VAL A 156 -18.30 -16.14 4.96
CA VAL A 156 -19.14 -14.97 4.63
C VAL A 156 -19.92 -14.48 5.86
N GLY A 157 -20.50 -15.40 6.66
CA GLY A 157 -21.22 -15.03 7.88
C GLY A 157 -20.34 -14.28 8.90
N ARG A 158 -19.10 -14.75 9.12
CA ARG A 158 -18.14 -14.06 10.00
C ARG A 158 -17.79 -12.66 9.50
N LEU A 159 -17.63 -12.49 8.18
CA LEU A 159 -17.34 -11.19 7.57
C LEU A 159 -18.53 -10.24 7.68
N GLU A 160 -19.76 -10.76 7.59
CA GLU A 160 -20.98 -10.00 7.80
C GLU A 160 -21.15 -9.56 9.26
N GLU A 161 -20.90 -10.45 10.24
CA GLU A 161 -20.87 -10.12 11.68
C GLU A 161 -19.83 -9.05 12.00
N LYS A 162 -18.70 -9.04 11.29
CA LYS A 162 -17.66 -8.00 11.44
C LYS A 162 -17.98 -6.70 10.73
N GLY A 163 -19.06 -6.64 9.97
CA GLY A 163 -19.51 -5.44 9.28
C GLY A 163 -18.61 -5.01 8.12
N VAL A 164 -18.07 -5.97 7.37
CA VAL A 164 -17.22 -5.68 6.19
C VAL A 164 -17.84 -6.15 4.87
N VAL A 165 -18.80 -7.06 4.91
CA VAL A 165 -19.56 -7.49 3.74
C VAL A 165 -21.05 -7.34 3.97
N TYR A 166 -21.79 -7.20 2.88
CA TYR A 166 -23.24 -7.30 2.81
C TYR A 166 -23.60 -8.50 1.97
N SER A 167 -24.49 -9.35 2.51
CA SER A 167 -24.96 -10.55 1.84
C SER A 167 -26.48 -10.55 1.75
N ALA A 168 -27.02 -10.55 0.54
CA ALA A 168 -28.46 -10.61 0.29
C ALA A 168 -28.77 -11.21 -1.07
N LYS A 169 -29.92 -11.90 -1.17
CA LYS A 169 -30.47 -12.44 -2.43
C LYS A 169 -29.45 -13.26 -3.24
N GLY A 170 -28.61 -14.05 -2.56
CA GLY A 170 -27.61 -14.90 -3.20
C GLY A 170 -26.39 -14.14 -3.76
N LYS A 171 -26.19 -12.89 -3.37
CA LYS A 171 -25.06 -12.07 -3.75
C LYS A 171 -24.34 -11.53 -2.51
N VAL A 172 -23.04 -11.22 -2.67
CA VAL A 172 -22.17 -10.63 -1.65
C VAL A 172 -21.43 -9.45 -2.25
N ARG A 173 -21.15 -8.44 -1.45
CA ARG A 173 -20.23 -7.34 -1.77
C ARG A 173 -19.53 -6.84 -0.52
N LEU A 174 -18.42 -6.16 -0.70
CA LEU A 174 -17.82 -5.36 0.38
C LEU A 174 -18.74 -4.17 0.73
N LEU A 175 -18.74 -3.77 2.00
CA LEU A 175 -19.38 -2.53 2.42
C LEU A 175 -18.56 -1.33 1.95
N LYS A 176 -19.23 -0.35 1.39
CA LYS A 176 -18.64 0.94 1.06
C LYS A 176 -18.33 1.72 2.35
N ARG A 177 -17.42 2.69 2.28
CA ARG A 177 -17.00 3.48 3.45
C ARG A 177 -18.17 4.17 4.16
N GLU A 178 -19.15 4.67 3.40
CA GLU A 178 -20.35 5.33 3.95
C GLU A 178 -21.22 4.37 4.75
N GLU A 179 -21.21 3.08 4.41
CA GLU A 179 -22.01 2.03 5.03
C GLU A 179 -21.35 1.43 6.28
N LEU A 180 -20.07 1.72 6.53
CA LEU A 180 -19.36 1.23 7.70
C LEU A 180 -19.98 1.82 8.98
N ASP A 181 -20.03 1.00 10.04
CA ASP A 181 -20.60 1.40 11.32
C ASP A 181 -19.97 2.70 11.86
N ALA A 182 -20.80 3.72 12.02
CA ALA A 182 -20.39 5.02 12.58
C ALA A 182 -19.96 4.93 14.05
N LYS A 183 -20.37 3.87 14.78
CA LYS A 183 -19.98 3.62 16.18
C LYS A 183 -18.75 2.72 16.30
N TRP A 184 -18.13 2.36 15.17
CA TRP A 184 -16.92 1.54 15.20
C TRP A 184 -15.82 2.23 16.03
N SER A 185 -15.16 1.43 16.86
CA SER A 185 -14.08 1.90 17.72
C SER A 185 -12.89 0.95 17.69
N PRO A 186 -11.67 1.47 17.56
CA PRO A 186 -10.46 0.65 17.58
C PRO A 186 -10.16 0.04 18.97
N VAL A 187 -10.91 0.44 19.99
CA VAL A 187 -10.72 -0.06 21.37
C VAL A 187 -11.64 -1.23 21.67
N SER A 188 -12.90 -1.19 21.25
CA SER A 188 -13.96 -2.10 21.71
C SER A 188 -14.61 -2.94 20.60
N SER A 189 -14.50 -2.55 19.34
CA SER A 189 -15.16 -3.28 18.23
C SER A 189 -14.57 -4.66 18.00
N SER A 190 -15.38 -5.62 17.60
CA SER A 190 -14.96 -6.99 17.24
C SER A 190 -14.01 -7.03 16.02
N SER A 191 -14.03 -6.01 15.19
CA SER A 191 -13.17 -5.83 14.01
C SER A 191 -12.00 -4.86 14.24
N ARG A 192 -11.69 -4.51 15.49
CA ARG A 192 -10.64 -3.53 15.84
C ARG A 192 -9.22 -3.90 15.37
N ASP A 193 -8.94 -5.21 15.30
CA ASP A 193 -7.64 -5.72 14.86
C ASP A 193 -7.65 -6.16 13.38
N MET A 194 -8.77 -5.98 12.67
CA MET A 194 -8.92 -6.31 11.27
C MET A 194 -8.31 -5.20 10.41
N ILE A 195 -7.23 -5.50 9.71
CA ILE A 195 -6.45 -4.51 8.96
C ILE A 195 -7.29 -3.82 7.87
N TRP A 196 -8.14 -4.58 7.17
CA TRP A 196 -9.06 -4.01 6.18
C TRP A 196 -9.98 -2.95 6.80
N MET A 197 -10.68 -3.30 7.90
CA MET A 197 -11.60 -2.37 8.57
C MET A 197 -10.87 -1.13 9.05
N CYS A 198 -9.70 -1.29 9.68
CA CYS A 198 -8.89 -0.18 10.16
C CYS A 198 -8.49 0.76 9.01
N THR A 199 -8.04 0.20 7.88
CA THR A 199 -7.67 0.99 6.69
C THR A 199 -8.86 1.77 6.15
N GLN A 200 -10.04 1.13 6.01
CA GLN A 200 -11.23 1.81 5.49
C GLN A 200 -11.74 2.90 6.45
N GLN A 201 -11.67 2.67 7.77
CA GLN A 201 -12.03 3.68 8.76
C GLN A 201 -11.06 4.86 8.78
N LEU A 202 -9.76 4.62 8.60
CA LEU A 202 -8.77 5.70 8.48
C LEU A 202 -9.03 6.56 7.24
N VAL A 203 -9.30 5.92 6.09
CA VAL A 203 -9.66 6.66 4.87
C VAL A 203 -10.95 7.45 5.06
N LYS A 204 -12.02 6.80 5.57
CA LYS A 204 -13.32 7.44 5.84
C LYS A 204 -13.18 8.67 6.75
N THR A 205 -12.41 8.52 7.84
CA THR A 205 -12.20 9.62 8.79
C THR A 205 -11.40 10.75 8.16
N LEU A 206 -10.37 10.43 7.36
CA LEU A 206 -9.59 11.45 6.67
C LEU A 206 -10.44 12.24 5.67
N GLU A 207 -11.26 11.56 4.88
CA GLU A 207 -12.14 12.19 3.88
C GLU A 207 -13.21 13.09 4.51
N ASN A 208 -13.81 12.66 5.61
CA ASN A 208 -14.96 13.36 6.20
C ASN A 208 -14.59 14.35 7.32
N GLU A 209 -13.53 14.07 8.08
CA GLU A 209 -13.22 14.78 9.33
C GLU A 209 -11.79 15.34 9.36
N GLY A 210 -10.96 14.95 8.39
CA GLY A 210 -9.61 15.46 8.21
C GLY A 210 -8.56 14.83 9.14
N GLU A 211 -7.32 15.33 9.02
CA GLU A 211 -6.12 14.75 9.63
C GLU A 211 -6.14 14.70 11.17
N ILE A 212 -6.75 15.70 11.83
CA ILE A 212 -6.77 15.74 13.29
C ILE A 212 -7.57 14.57 13.85
N LYS A 213 -8.75 14.31 13.28
CA LYS A 213 -9.59 13.19 13.71
C LYS A 213 -8.98 11.84 13.33
N THR A 214 -8.33 11.77 12.20
CA THR A 214 -7.56 10.58 11.79
C THR A 214 -6.41 10.30 12.76
N ALA A 215 -5.72 11.35 13.25
CA ALA A 215 -4.66 11.20 14.25
C ALA A 215 -5.20 10.72 15.61
N GLU A 216 -6.37 11.23 16.05
CA GLU A 216 -7.07 10.72 17.26
C GLU A 216 -7.43 9.24 17.11
N LEU A 217 -7.83 8.82 15.91
CA LEU A 217 -8.14 7.42 15.59
C LEU A 217 -6.89 6.54 15.64
N VAL A 218 -5.81 6.97 14.99
CA VAL A 218 -4.50 6.30 15.00
C VAL A 218 -3.97 6.15 16.44
N HIS A 219 -4.08 7.19 17.26
CA HIS A 219 -3.64 7.17 18.65
C HIS A 219 -4.31 6.07 19.49
N LYS A 220 -5.54 5.70 19.15
CA LYS A 220 -6.33 4.65 19.84
C LYS A 220 -6.08 3.25 19.28
N MET A 221 -5.43 3.13 18.13
CA MET A 221 -5.11 1.82 17.51
C MET A 221 -3.80 1.26 18.04
N ARG A 222 -3.65 -0.06 17.95
CA ARG A 222 -2.37 -0.72 18.20
C ARG A 222 -1.36 -0.39 17.09
N GLY A 223 -0.09 -0.21 17.46
CA GLY A 223 0.94 0.21 16.53
C GLY A 223 1.16 -0.75 15.35
N ASP A 224 1.10 -2.06 15.59
CA ASP A 224 1.20 -3.08 14.54
C ASP A 224 0.03 -3.03 13.55
N VAL A 225 -1.19 -2.76 14.04
CA VAL A 225 -2.39 -2.58 13.20
C VAL A 225 -2.26 -1.33 12.34
N VAL A 226 -1.76 -0.23 12.92
CA VAL A 226 -1.53 1.05 12.23
C VAL A 226 -0.54 0.89 11.07
N GLU A 227 0.59 0.25 11.31
CA GLU A 227 1.62 0.02 10.28
C GLU A 227 1.08 -0.89 9.15
N ASN A 228 0.36 -1.95 9.50
CA ASN A 228 -0.24 -2.84 8.51
C ASN A 228 -1.38 -2.16 7.72
N ALA A 229 -2.18 -1.30 8.36
CA ALA A 229 -3.22 -0.53 7.66
C ALA A 229 -2.61 0.43 6.63
N LYS A 230 -1.50 1.09 6.98
CA LYS A 230 -0.73 1.92 6.05
C LYS A 230 -0.16 1.08 4.89
N ALA A 231 0.43 -0.07 5.19
CA ALA A 231 0.95 -0.98 4.17
C ALA A 231 -0.15 -1.46 3.22
N LEU A 232 -1.35 -1.76 3.77
CA LEU A 232 -2.50 -2.12 2.96
C LEU A 232 -2.95 -0.98 2.04
N ALA A 233 -2.88 0.28 2.47
CA ALA A 233 -3.23 1.41 1.62
C ALA A 233 -2.37 1.48 0.34
N TYR A 234 -1.07 1.17 0.41
CA TYR A 234 -0.22 1.04 -0.77
C TYR A 234 -0.69 -0.06 -1.73
N ARG A 235 -1.07 -1.22 -1.18
CA ARG A 235 -1.56 -2.35 -1.98
C ARG A 235 -2.89 -2.02 -2.65
N LEU A 236 -3.83 -1.44 -1.92
CA LEU A 236 -5.15 -1.06 -2.44
C LEU A 236 -5.04 0.04 -3.49
N TYR A 237 -4.13 1.01 -3.31
CA TYR A 237 -3.80 1.98 -4.34
C TYR A 237 -3.38 1.29 -5.65
N THR A 238 -2.41 0.36 -5.56
CA THR A 238 -1.89 -0.33 -6.75
C THR A 238 -2.97 -1.14 -7.48
N ILE A 239 -3.86 -1.80 -6.72
CA ILE A 239 -4.99 -2.52 -7.30
C ILE A 239 -5.94 -1.54 -8.00
N ALA A 240 -6.33 -0.45 -7.32
CA ALA A 240 -7.26 0.54 -7.83
C ALA A 240 -6.72 1.24 -9.09
N GLU A 241 -5.44 1.63 -9.09
CA GLU A 241 -4.78 2.23 -10.25
C GLU A 241 -4.80 1.29 -11.46
N ARG A 242 -4.41 0.02 -11.27
CA ARG A 242 -4.41 -1.00 -12.33
C ARG A 242 -5.79 -1.26 -12.90
N LYS A 243 -6.85 -1.15 -12.07
CA LYS A 243 -8.24 -1.34 -12.46
C LYS A 243 -8.89 -0.06 -13.01
N GLY A 244 -8.22 1.08 -12.95
CA GLY A 244 -8.77 2.37 -13.37
C GLY A 244 -9.82 2.95 -12.40
N TRP A 245 -9.83 2.52 -11.14
CA TRP A 245 -10.73 3.04 -10.10
C TRP A 245 -10.11 4.30 -9.46
N THR A 246 -10.21 5.40 -10.18
CA THR A 246 -9.48 6.64 -9.87
C THR A 246 -9.83 7.22 -8.50
N GLU A 247 -11.10 7.23 -8.11
CA GLU A 247 -11.55 7.74 -6.81
C GLU A 247 -10.98 6.92 -5.66
N GLU A 248 -11.01 5.59 -5.78
CA GLU A 248 -10.41 4.69 -4.79
C GLU A 248 -8.88 4.87 -4.70
N ALA A 249 -8.21 4.94 -5.84
CA ALA A 249 -6.77 5.19 -5.87
C ALA A 249 -6.42 6.53 -5.19
N TYR A 250 -7.20 7.58 -5.47
CA TYR A 250 -7.01 8.88 -4.83
C TYR A 250 -7.16 8.81 -3.30
N ALA A 251 -8.18 8.12 -2.81
CA ALA A 251 -8.45 8.00 -1.38
C ALA A 251 -7.30 7.31 -0.62
N TYR A 252 -6.78 6.19 -1.15
CA TYR A 252 -5.63 5.51 -0.55
C TYR A 252 -4.34 6.32 -0.66
N ASN A 253 -4.12 7.02 -1.78
CA ASN A 253 -2.99 7.92 -1.94
C ASN A 253 -3.03 9.07 -0.94
N ALA A 254 -4.21 9.69 -0.75
CA ALA A 254 -4.41 10.78 0.20
C ALA A 254 -4.05 10.36 1.62
N LEU A 255 -4.47 9.16 2.06
CA LEU A 255 -4.13 8.64 3.38
C LEU A 255 -2.62 8.58 3.61
N VAL A 256 -1.87 8.04 2.65
CA VAL A 256 -0.40 7.91 2.78
C VAL A 256 0.28 9.28 2.68
N VAL A 257 -0.20 10.16 1.83
CA VAL A 257 0.34 11.53 1.67
C VAL A 257 0.18 12.35 2.96
N SER A 258 -0.97 12.23 3.64
CA SER A 258 -1.23 12.90 4.91
C SER A 258 -0.58 12.19 6.13
N TRP A 259 0.02 11.01 5.93
CA TRP A 259 0.53 10.19 7.02
C TRP A 259 1.55 10.86 7.94
N PRO A 260 2.54 11.64 7.43
CA PRO A 260 3.49 12.34 8.30
C PRO A 260 2.81 13.28 9.29
N ASP A 261 1.81 14.03 8.85
CA ASP A 261 1.08 14.98 9.68
C ASP A 261 0.16 14.26 10.66
N ILE A 262 -0.52 13.19 10.24
CA ILE A 262 -1.33 12.32 11.10
C ILE A 262 -0.46 11.72 12.19
N GLN A 263 0.70 11.16 11.86
CA GLN A 263 1.62 10.52 12.80
C GLN A 263 2.20 11.52 13.81
N LYS A 264 2.58 12.71 13.35
CA LYS A 264 3.04 13.81 14.21
C LYS A 264 1.98 14.20 15.23
N LYS A 265 0.75 14.47 14.76
CA LYS A 265 -0.39 14.84 15.62
C LYS A 265 -0.74 13.71 16.60
N SER A 266 -0.71 12.45 16.16
CA SER A 266 -0.94 11.29 17.04
C SER A 266 0.12 11.17 18.15
N SER A 267 1.40 11.44 17.83
CA SER A 267 2.48 11.45 18.81
C SER A 267 2.35 12.60 19.82
N GLU A 268 1.88 13.77 19.39
CA GLU A 268 1.60 14.90 20.28
C GLU A 268 0.46 14.58 21.24
N LEU A 269 -0.57 13.87 20.82
CA LEU A 269 -1.66 13.38 21.68
C LEU A 269 -1.14 12.40 22.74
N ALA A 270 -0.24 11.49 22.36
CA ALA A 270 0.39 10.56 23.29
C ALA A 270 1.19 11.30 24.37
N ALA A 271 2.01 12.28 23.99
CA ALA A 271 2.79 13.08 24.93
C ALA A 271 1.91 13.80 25.97
N ARG A 272 0.82 14.45 25.52
CA ARG A 272 -0.12 15.13 26.41
C ARG A 272 -0.83 14.19 27.40
N SER A 273 -1.16 12.98 26.98
CA SER A 273 -1.79 12.00 27.87
C SER A 273 -0.82 11.50 28.95
N TYR A 274 0.46 11.38 28.66
CA TYR A 274 1.50 11.05 29.66
C TYR A 274 1.73 12.17 30.66
N GLU A 275 1.77 13.44 30.22
CA GLU A 275 1.89 14.60 31.13
C GLU A 275 0.72 14.69 32.10
N GLN A 276 -0.51 14.44 31.64
CA GLN A 276 -1.69 14.44 32.52
C GLN A 276 -1.67 13.31 33.55
N GLN A 277 -1.19 12.11 33.18
CA GLN A 277 -1.07 10.98 34.11
C GLN A 277 0.05 11.14 35.13
N SER A 278 1.09 11.91 34.83
CA SER A 278 2.22 12.17 35.75
C SER A 278 1.92 13.25 36.80
N LEU A 279 0.79 13.94 36.69
CA LEU A 279 0.35 14.98 37.63
C LEU A 279 -0.57 14.45 38.74
N PHE A 280 -0.90 13.16 38.71
CA PHE A 280 -1.67 12.43 39.72
C PHE A 280 -0.88 11.24 40.28
#